data_18b6ba66f9636da6f9e88cd47d162b93
#
_entry.id   18b6ba66f9636da6f9e88cd47d162b93
#
_cell.length_a   1.000
_cell.length_b   1.000
_cell.length_c   1.000
_cell.angle_alpha   90.00
_cell.angle_beta   90.00
_cell.angle_gamma   90.00
#
_symmetry.space_group_name_H-M   'P 1'
#
loop_
_entity.id
_entity.type
_entity.pdbx_description
1 polymer ?
#
loop_
_entity_poly.entity_id
_entity_poly.type
_entity_poly.pdbx_seq_one_letter_code
_entity_poly.pdbx_strand_id
1 'polypeptide(L)'
;MNAAGARLEAAGIARADARVLMAHAFGPDMPRHALSERLAQPLPPETAHRFEEAIAARLSRQPVSQIIGARLFWKDSFRVTRDTLDPRPETETLIAAALEAPFTRLLDLGTGTGCILISLLKSMPGAQGVGTDLSPEALEVARGNGVDLGVDPRARWIASDWLAQVTGEFDLIVSNPPYIAADEMAGLSPDVRDWEPHLALSPGGDGLEPYRVMARDAGAHLTPGGRLMFEIGPTQAAAVSAELSAHGFERIEIRPDLDGRDRVVLAYKPMDTGARARG
;
A
#
# COMPACT_ATOMS: atom_id res chain seq x y z
N MET A 1 -1.80 -31.28 -7.38
CA MET A 1 -1.43 -29.97 -7.93
C MET A 1 -1.96 -29.75 -9.36
N ASN A 2 -1.68 -30.59 -10.34
CA ASN A 2 -2.18 -30.37 -11.73
C ASN A 2 -3.71 -30.27 -11.83
N ALA A 3 -4.45 -31.14 -11.14
CA ALA A 3 -5.91 -31.09 -11.09
C ALA A 3 -6.44 -29.79 -10.43
N ALA A 4 -5.82 -29.32 -9.36
CA ALA A 4 -6.17 -28.07 -8.71
C ALA A 4 -5.92 -26.88 -9.64
N GLY A 5 -4.76 -26.82 -10.31
CA GLY A 5 -4.49 -25.79 -11.31
C GLY A 5 -5.50 -25.77 -12.45
N ALA A 6 -5.95 -26.93 -12.92
CA ALA A 6 -6.99 -27.01 -13.95
C ALA A 6 -8.36 -26.50 -13.42
N ARG A 7 -8.69 -26.76 -12.15
CA ARG A 7 -9.92 -26.23 -11.52
C ARG A 7 -9.91 -24.70 -11.45
N LEU A 8 -8.77 -24.11 -11.05
CA LEU A 8 -8.57 -22.65 -11.01
C LEU A 8 -8.70 -22.04 -12.42
N GLU A 9 -8.02 -22.62 -13.40
CA GLU A 9 -8.06 -22.16 -14.80
C GLU A 9 -9.46 -22.21 -15.40
N ALA A 10 -10.21 -23.29 -15.13
CA ALA A 10 -11.62 -23.39 -15.54
C ALA A 10 -12.53 -22.32 -14.91
N ALA A 11 -12.14 -21.78 -13.75
CA ALA A 11 -12.80 -20.65 -13.08
C ALA A 11 -12.24 -19.28 -13.50
N GLY A 12 -11.35 -19.20 -14.50
CA GLY A 12 -10.71 -17.97 -14.94
C GLY A 12 -9.73 -17.38 -13.91
N ILE A 13 -9.07 -18.27 -13.13
CA ILE A 13 -8.07 -17.90 -12.11
C ILE A 13 -6.71 -18.43 -12.56
N ALA A 14 -5.64 -17.72 -12.24
CA ALA A 14 -4.30 -18.09 -12.63
C ALA A 14 -3.92 -19.49 -12.11
N ARG A 15 -3.56 -20.39 -13.01
CA ARG A 15 -3.12 -21.75 -12.66
C ARG A 15 -1.92 -21.76 -11.70
N ALA A 16 -1.08 -20.73 -11.78
CA ALA A 16 0.11 -20.55 -10.94
C ALA A 16 -0.23 -20.43 -9.44
N ASP A 17 -1.43 -19.95 -9.10
CA ASP A 17 -1.87 -19.79 -7.72
C ASP A 17 -1.84 -21.13 -6.96
N ALA A 18 -2.16 -22.25 -7.65
CA ALA A 18 -2.11 -23.58 -7.05
C ALA A 18 -0.71 -23.91 -6.51
N ARG A 19 0.37 -23.42 -7.13
CA ARG A 19 1.74 -23.67 -6.67
C ARG A 19 2.05 -22.88 -5.39
N VAL A 20 1.58 -21.64 -5.30
CA VAL A 20 1.76 -20.78 -4.13
C VAL A 20 0.98 -21.36 -2.95
N LEU A 21 -0.28 -21.74 -3.18
CA LEU A 21 -1.16 -22.33 -2.16
C LEU A 21 -0.65 -23.69 -1.69
N MET A 22 -0.05 -24.50 -2.57
CA MET A 22 0.58 -25.75 -2.16
C MET A 22 1.80 -25.52 -1.26
N ALA A 23 2.64 -24.52 -1.56
CA ALA A 23 3.76 -24.17 -0.70
C ALA A 23 3.26 -23.72 0.69
N HIS A 24 2.22 -22.90 0.73
CA HIS A 24 1.57 -22.49 1.98
C HIS A 24 1.03 -23.68 2.78
N ALA A 25 0.41 -24.66 2.12
CA ALA A 25 -0.13 -25.85 2.78
C ALA A 25 0.94 -26.71 3.48
N PHE A 26 2.18 -26.68 3.02
CA PHE A 26 3.31 -27.30 3.73
C PHE A 26 3.75 -26.54 4.98
N GLY A 27 3.38 -25.28 5.11
CA GLY A 27 3.71 -24.41 6.24
C GLY A 27 4.61 -23.24 5.86
N PRO A 28 4.75 -22.24 6.77
CA PRO A 28 5.47 -20.99 6.51
C PRO A 28 6.96 -21.18 6.20
N ASP A 29 7.56 -22.24 6.74
CA ASP A 29 8.99 -22.53 6.58
C ASP A 29 9.33 -23.29 5.28
N MET A 30 8.34 -23.52 4.40
CA MET A 30 8.58 -24.25 3.15
C MET A 30 9.33 -23.36 2.14
N PRO A 31 10.61 -23.67 1.83
CA PRO A 31 11.34 -22.94 0.80
C PRO A 31 10.72 -23.21 -0.57
N ARG A 32 10.51 -22.16 -1.37
CA ARG A 32 9.90 -22.28 -2.70
C ARG A 32 10.65 -23.25 -3.63
N HIS A 33 11.98 -23.33 -3.52
CA HIS A 33 12.81 -24.25 -4.32
C HIS A 33 12.63 -25.72 -3.90
N ALA A 34 12.35 -26.01 -2.62
CA ALA A 34 12.17 -27.37 -2.12
C ALA A 34 10.79 -27.97 -2.47
N LEU A 35 9.84 -27.15 -2.94
CA LEU A 35 8.48 -27.62 -3.23
C LEU A 35 8.46 -28.76 -4.26
N SER A 36 9.30 -28.70 -5.30
CA SER A 36 9.35 -29.73 -6.35
C SER A 36 9.79 -31.09 -5.82
N GLU A 37 10.76 -31.14 -4.91
CA GLU A 37 11.23 -32.35 -4.26
C GLU A 37 10.17 -32.92 -3.32
N ARG A 38 9.48 -32.07 -2.58
CA ARG A 38 8.38 -32.48 -1.71
C ARG A 38 7.20 -33.07 -2.47
N LEU A 39 6.90 -32.52 -3.64
CA LEU A 39 5.81 -33.01 -4.49
C LEU A 39 6.12 -34.35 -5.17
N ALA A 40 7.37 -34.79 -5.18
CA ALA A 40 7.76 -36.14 -5.63
C ALA A 40 7.44 -37.24 -4.59
N GLN A 41 7.08 -36.84 -3.36
CA GLN A 41 6.71 -37.74 -2.26
C GLN A 41 5.18 -37.72 -2.04
N PRO A 42 4.60 -38.76 -1.42
CA PRO A 42 3.20 -38.70 -0.99
C PRO A 42 2.94 -37.52 -0.08
N LEU A 43 1.84 -36.78 -0.33
CA LEU A 43 1.44 -35.66 0.50
C LEU A 43 0.95 -36.16 1.86
N PRO A 44 1.40 -35.57 2.99
CA PRO A 44 0.78 -35.82 4.28
C PRO A 44 -0.72 -35.48 4.23
N PRO A 45 -1.59 -36.27 4.85
CA PRO A 45 -3.05 -36.04 4.82
C PRO A 45 -3.44 -34.62 5.28
N GLU A 46 -2.80 -34.09 6.29
CA GLU A 46 -3.02 -32.73 6.79
C GLU A 46 -2.62 -31.66 5.78
N THR A 47 -1.50 -31.82 5.08
CA THR A 47 -1.08 -30.90 4.01
C THR A 47 -2.04 -30.95 2.83
N ALA A 48 -2.53 -32.15 2.48
CA ALA A 48 -3.54 -32.30 1.44
C ALA A 48 -4.86 -31.61 1.81
N HIS A 49 -5.29 -31.72 3.07
CA HIS A 49 -6.49 -31.04 3.57
C HIS A 49 -6.36 -29.52 3.50
N ARG A 50 -5.30 -28.95 4.09
CA ARG A 50 -5.01 -27.51 4.03
C ARG A 50 -4.92 -26.99 2.59
N PHE A 51 -4.35 -27.77 1.69
CA PHE A 51 -4.29 -27.39 0.28
C PHE A 51 -5.69 -27.31 -0.35
N GLU A 52 -6.55 -28.30 -0.12
CA GLU A 52 -7.93 -28.29 -0.66
C GLU A 52 -8.75 -27.14 -0.08
N GLU A 53 -8.59 -26.79 1.21
CA GLU A 53 -9.20 -25.61 1.82
C GLU A 53 -8.74 -24.32 1.13
N ALA A 54 -7.42 -24.18 0.90
CA ALA A 54 -6.85 -23.03 0.22
C ALA A 54 -7.34 -22.91 -1.24
N ILE A 55 -7.47 -24.04 -1.96
CA ILE A 55 -8.04 -24.06 -3.32
C ILE A 55 -9.52 -23.68 -3.30
N ALA A 56 -10.30 -24.16 -2.33
CA ALA A 56 -11.71 -23.80 -2.19
C ALA A 56 -11.88 -22.29 -1.92
N ALA A 57 -11.08 -21.73 -1.03
CA ALA A 57 -11.03 -20.30 -0.76
C ALA A 57 -10.65 -19.50 -2.02
N ARG A 58 -9.66 -19.96 -2.78
CA ARG A 58 -9.26 -19.31 -4.04
C ARG A 58 -10.35 -19.38 -5.13
N LEU A 59 -11.05 -20.48 -5.22
CA LEU A 59 -12.21 -20.63 -6.13
C LEU A 59 -13.36 -19.68 -5.78
N SER A 60 -13.50 -19.30 -4.50
CA SER A 60 -14.44 -18.23 -4.08
C SER A 60 -13.88 -16.82 -4.31
N ARG A 61 -12.79 -16.69 -5.08
CA ARG A 61 -12.12 -15.43 -5.44
C ARG A 61 -11.32 -14.77 -4.32
N GLN A 62 -11.14 -15.43 -3.17
CA GLN A 62 -10.27 -14.86 -2.12
C GLN A 62 -8.85 -14.67 -2.65
N PRO A 63 -8.23 -13.49 -2.48
CA PRO A 63 -6.85 -13.23 -2.89
C PRO A 63 -5.86 -14.20 -2.25
N VAL A 64 -4.84 -14.63 -3.01
CA VAL A 64 -3.79 -15.53 -2.51
C VAL A 64 -3.12 -14.96 -1.28
N SER A 65 -2.81 -13.67 -1.26
CA SER A 65 -2.22 -12.95 -0.12
C SER A 65 -3.06 -13.07 1.16
N GLN A 66 -4.39 -12.95 1.07
CA GLN A 66 -5.28 -13.11 2.22
C GLN A 66 -5.39 -14.58 2.67
N ILE A 67 -5.35 -15.54 1.73
CA ILE A 67 -5.35 -16.98 2.06
C ILE A 67 -4.08 -17.35 2.83
N ILE A 68 -2.92 -16.85 2.37
CA ILE A 68 -1.63 -17.13 3.03
C ILE A 68 -1.33 -16.19 4.20
N GLY A 69 -2.11 -15.10 4.35
CA GLY A 69 -1.94 -14.10 5.39
C GLY A 69 -0.74 -13.18 5.19
N ALA A 70 -0.11 -13.18 4.02
CA ALA A 70 1.12 -12.42 3.78
C ALA A 70 1.28 -11.96 2.32
N ARG A 71 1.91 -10.80 2.13
CA ARG A 71 2.29 -10.22 0.84
C ARG A 71 3.74 -9.74 0.86
N LEU A 72 4.51 -10.14 -0.11
CA LEU A 72 5.83 -9.55 -0.35
C LEU A 72 5.66 -8.16 -0.97
N PHE A 73 6.34 -7.18 -0.38
CA PHE A 73 6.36 -5.81 -0.87
C PHE A 73 7.71 -5.19 -0.53
N TRP A 74 8.32 -4.50 -1.50
CA TRP A 74 9.65 -3.92 -1.39
C TRP A 74 10.68 -5.01 -1.01
N LYS A 75 11.12 -5.05 0.21
CA LYS A 75 12.15 -5.99 0.69
C LYS A 75 11.65 -6.94 1.77
N ASP A 76 10.38 -6.84 2.15
CA ASP A 76 9.83 -7.51 3.32
C ASP A 76 8.52 -8.24 3.01
N SER A 77 8.11 -9.10 3.94
CA SER A 77 6.82 -9.76 3.92
C SER A 77 5.90 -9.07 4.93
N PHE A 78 4.77 -8.57 4.46
CA PHE A 78 3.77 -7.89 5.28
C PHE A 78 2.59 -8.81 5.54
N ARG A 79 2.12 -8.87 6.78
CA ARG A 79 0.83 -9.48 7.11
C ARG A 79 -0.29 -8.68 6.45
N VAL A 80 -1.21 -9.40 5.81
CA VAL A 80 -2.41 -8.83 5.19
C VAL A 80 -3.64 -9.54 5.72
N THR A 81 -4.75 -8.81 5.82
CA THR A 81 -6.06 -9.32 6.21
C THR A 81 -7.11 -8.75 5.27
N ARG A 82 -8.36 -9.13 5.44
CA ARG A 82 -9.47 -8.53 4.71
C ARG A 82 -9.73 -7.05 5.06
N ASP A 83 -9.08 -6.53 6.09
CA ASP A 83 -9.27 -5.16 6.59
C ASP A 83 -8.31 -4.16 5.96
N THR A 84 -7.39 -4.63 5.11
CA THR A 84 -6.37 -3.81 4.46
C THR A 84 -6.31 -4.06 2.96
N LEU A 85 -5.96 -3.03 2.21
CA LEU A 85 -5.55 -3.19 0.81
C LEU A 85 -4.29 -4.05 0.74
N ASP A 86 -4.24 -4.99 -0.21
CA ASP A 86 -3.00 -5.70 -0.51
C ASP A 86 -1.93 -4.73 -1.02
N PRO A 87 -0.69 -4.76 -0.48
CA PRO A 87 0.41 -3.98 -1.04
C PRO A 87 0.61 -4.26 -2.53
N ARG A 88 0.65 -3.19 -3.35
CA ARG A 88 0.75 -3.29 -4.81
C ARG A 88 2.19 -3.06 -5.28
N PRO A 89 2.66 -3.79 -6.29
CA PRO A 89 3.99 -3.56 -6.85
C PRO A 89 4.18 -2.13 -7.38
N GLU A 90 3.13 -1.52 -7.91
CA GLU A 90 3.14 -0.14 -8.43
C GLU A 90 3.45 0.88 -7.33
N THR A 91 3.03 0.62 -6.08
CA THR A 91 3.32 1.46 -4.91
C THR A 91 4.82 1.51 -4.57
N GLU A 92 5.61 0.53 -5.04
CA GLU A 92 7.07 0.57 -4.89
C GLU A 92 7.70 1.78 -5.61
N THR A 93 7.03 2.32 -6.63
CA THR A 93 7.42 3.58 -7.28
C THR A 93 7.41 4.76 -6.31
N LEU A 94 6.41 4.82 -5.42
CA LEU A 94 6.34 5.84 -4.36
C LEU A 94 7.50 5.70 -3.38
N ILE A 95 7.82 4.47 -2.97
CA ILE A 95 8.97 4.20 -2.09
C ILE A 95 10.28 4.65 -2.76
N ALA A 96 10.51 4.26 -4.01
CA ALA A 96 11.71 4.61 -4.74
C ALA A 96 11.88 6.13 -4.85
N ALA A 97 10.82 6.85 -5.23
CA ALA A 97 10.84 8.31 -5.34
C ALA A 97 11.04 9.00 -3.98
N ALA A 98 10.44 8.50 -2.89
CA ALA A 98 10.60 9.04 -1.55
C ALA A 98 12.05 8.95 -1.07
N LEU A 99 12.76 7.88 -1.43
CA LEU A 99 14.15 7.62 -1.06
C LEU A 99 15.18 8.40 -1.89
N GLU A 100 14.79 9.13 -2.94
CA GLU A 100 15.69 9.99 -3.72
C GLU A 100 16.32 11.13 -2.89
N ALA A 101 15.65 11.54 -1.81
CA ALA A 101 16.18 12.54 -0.89
C ALA A 101 15.91 12.15 0.57
N PRO A 102 16.82 12.50 1.50
CA PRO A 102 16.68 12.16 2.91
C PRO A 102 15.46 12.84 3.55
N PHE A 103 14.98 12.23 4.63
CA PHE A 103 13.97 12.76 5.54
C PHE A 103 14.23 12.24 6.95
N THR A 104 13.71 12.94 7.95
CA THR A 104 13.80 12.57 9.36
C THR A 104 12.43 12.37 9.99
N ARG A 105 11.41 13.07 9.50
CA ARG A 105 10.03 12.99 9.97
C ARG A 105 9.10 12.69 8.81
N LEU A 106 8.47 11.52 8.87
CA LEU A 106 7.60 10.97 7.83
C LEU A 106 6.16 10.87 8.34
N LEU A 107 5.20 11.25 7.49
CA LEU A 107 3.78 10.98 7.68
C LEU A 107 3.26 10.14 6.50
N ASP A 108 2.56 9.06 6.82
CA ASP A 108 1.88 8.19 5.86
C ASP A 108 0.37 8.23 6.11
N LEU A 109 -0.39 8.81 5.18
CA LEU A 109 -1.83 9.01 5.28
C LEU A 109 -2.57 7.87 4.58
N GLY A 110 -3.50 7.21 5.29
CA GLY A 110 -4.15 5.99 4.82
C GLY A 110 -3.16 4.82 4.77
N THR A 111 -2.51 4.56 5.90
CA THR A 111 -1.32 3.67 5.96
C THR A 111 -1.63 2.19 5.68
N GLY A 112 -2.89 1.75 5.81
CA GLY A 112 -3.33 0.39 5.54
C GLY A 112 -2.53 -0.67 6.31
N THR A 113 -1.76 -1.50 5.60
CA THR A 113 -0.85 -2.50 6.19
C THR A 113 0.39 -1.89 6.85
N GLY A 114 0.61 -0.59 6.70
CA GLY A 114 1.84 0.07 7.09
C GLY A 114 3.01 -0.11 6.11
N CYS A 115 2.77 -0.73 4.95
CA CYS A 115 3.85 -1.15 4.04
C CYS A 115 4.70 0.02 3.53
N ILE A 116 4.11 1.19 3.28
CA ILE A 116 4.85 2.39 2.86
C ILE A 116 5.69 2.92 4.01
N LEU A 117 5.06 3.23 5.15
CA LEU A 117 5.72 3.77 6.33
C LEU A 117 6.89 2.88 6.78
N ILE A 118 6.64 1.58 6.93
CA ILE A 118 7.61 0.62 7.43
C ILE A 118 8.80 0.47 6.47
N SER A 119 8.54 0.36 5.16
CA SER A 119 9.60 0.24 4.14
C SER A 119 10.51 1.48 4.12
N LEU A 120 9.93 2.66 4.26
CA LEU A 120 10.65 3.93 4.33
C LEU A 120 11.47 4.04 5.62
N LEU A 121 10.90 3.70 6.78
CA LEU A 121 11.62 3.71 8.06
C LEU A 121 12.76 2.69 8.11
N LYS A 122 12.60 1.51 7.50
CA LYS A 122 13.69 0.53 7.39
C LYS A 122 14.82 1.03 6.49
N SER A 123 14.47 1.76 5.43
CA SER A 123 15.45 2.34 4.50
C SER A 123 16.16 3.57 5.07
N MET A 124 15.56 4.25 6.05
CA MET A 124 16.06 5.46 6.71
C MET A 124 16.14 5.25 8.24
N PRO A 125 17.20 4.61 8.76
CA PRO A 125 17.29 4.21 10.18
C PRO A 125 17.18 5.36 11.19
N GLY A 126 17.55 6.59 10.79
CA GLY A 126 17.43 7.79 11.64
C GLY A 126 16.07 8.46 11.63
N ALA A 127 15.13 8.02 10.77
CA ALA A 127 13.83 8.65 10.64
C ALA A 127 12.83 8.11 11.67
N GLN A 128 11.86 8.95 12.03
CA GLN A 128 10.66 8.61 12.77
C GLN A 128 9.45 8.85 11.88
N GLY A 129 8.36 8.11 12.11
CA GLY A 129 7.18 8.24 11.28
C GLY A 129 5.86 8.13 12.04
N VAL A 130 4.84 8.66 11.42
CA VAL A 130 3.45 8.54 11.85
C VAL A 130 2.67 7.91 10.70
N GLY A 131 1.93 6.84 10.97
CA GLY A 131 0.95 6.26 10.06
C GLY A 131 -0.46 6.60 10.57
N THR A 132 -1.30 7.10 9.68
CA THR A 132 -2.71 7.35 10.00
C THR A 132 -3.62 6.50 9.14
N ASP A 133 -4.75 6.10 9.69
CA ASP A 133 -5.82 5.44 8.95
C ASP A 133 -7.16 5.75 9.60
N LEU A 134 -8.21 5.71 8.80
CA LEU A 134 -9.57 5.84 9.30
C LEU A 134 -10.06 4.54 9.98
N SER A 135 -9.55 3.36 9.52
CA SER A 135 -9.88 2.05 10.06
C SER A 135 -8.97 1.68 11.24
N PRO A 136 -9.53 1.49 12.44
CA PRO A 136 -8.78 0.94 13.57
C PRO A 136 -8.22 -0.46 13.31
N GLU A 137 -8.93 -1.28 12.53
CA GLU A 137 -8.54 -2.64 12.15
C GLU A 137 -7.28 -2.61 11.26
N ALA A 138 -7.22 -1.68 10.29
CA ALA A 138 -6.04 -1.46 9.47
C ALA A 138 -4.83 -1.03 10.34
N LEU A 139 -5.03 -0.15 11.31
CA LEU A 139 -3.98 0.28 12.24
C LEU A 139 -3.46 -0.87 13.12
N GLU A 140 -4.30 -1.82 13.51
CA GLU A 140 -3.85 -3.03 14.22
C GLU A 140 -2.95 -3.91 13.33
N VAL A 141 -3.29 -4.05 12.05
CA VAL A 141 -2.44 -4.76 11.07
C VAL A 141 -1.11 -4.02 10.89
N ALA A 142 -1.15 -2.69 10.69
CA ALA A 142 0.04 -1.86 10.53
C ALA A 142 0.97 -1.94 11.75
N ARG A 143 0.41 -1.82 12.96
CA ARG A 143 1.17 -1.95 14.22
C ARG A 143 1.82 -3.33 14.33
N GLY A 144 1.07 -4.40 14.04
CA GLY A 144 1.61 -5.75 14.04
C GLY A 144 2.78 -5.89 13.08
N ASN A 145 2.67 -5.40 11.85
CA ASN A 145 3.75 -5.37 10.87
C ASN A 145 4.94 -4.52 11.35
N GLY A 146 4.67 -3.38 12.02
CA GLY A 146 5.71 -2.54 12.60
C GLY A 146 6.54 -3.23 13.67
N VAL A 147 5.89 -4.02 14.54
CA VAL A 147 6.54 -4.87 15.55
C VAL A 147 7.36 -5.99 14.87
N ASP A 148 6.72 -6.76 13.98
CA ASP A 148 7.35 -7.90 13.31
C ASP A 148 8.59 -7.50 12.49
N LEU A 149 8.56 -6.29 11.90
CA LEU A 149 9.64 -5.75 11.06
C LEU A 149 10.59 -4.79 11.79
N GLY A 150 10.41 -4.62 13.11
CA GLY A 150 11.37 -3.94 14.01
C GLY A 150 11.40 -2.42 13.88
N VAL A 151 10.31 -1.77 13.43
CA VAL A 151 10.23 -0.30 13.33
C VAL A 151 9.34 0.33 14.41
N ASP A 152 8.62 -0.44 15.19
CA ASP A 152 7.64 0.03 16.19
C ASP A 152 8.18 1.14 17.12
N PRO A 153 9.44 1.11 17.62
CA PRO A 153 9.96 2.20 18.45
C PRO A 153 10.08 3.56 17.76
N ARG A 154 9.99 3.57 16.42
CA ARG A 154 10.11 4.76 15.58
C ARG A 154 8.83 5.11 14.82
N ALA A 155 7.78 4.29 14.98
CA ALA A 155 6.48 4.45 14.33
C ALA A 155 5.39 4.78 15.36
N ARG A 156 4.49 5.69 15.00
CA ARG A 156 3.26 5.97 15.75
C ARG A 156 2.07 5.72 14.83
N TRP A 157 1.02 5.12 15.37
CA TRP A 157 -0.18 4.76 14.64
C TRP A 157 -1.36 5.54 15.23
N ILE A 158 -2.06 6.32 14.41
CA ILE A 158 -3.09 7.26 14.85
C ILE A 158 -4.37 7.06 14.01
N ALA A 159 -5.49 6.80 14.68
CA ALA A 159 -6.79 6.83 14.02
C ALA A 159 -7.13 8.29 13.64
N SER A 160 -7.30 8.56 12.35
CA SER A 160 -7.51 9.91 11.83
C SER A 160 -8.23 9.86 10.49
N ASP A 161 -9.14 10.78 10.30
CA ASP A 161 -9.63 11.14 8.98
C ASP A 161 -8.61 12.09 8.36
N TRP A 162 -7.76 11.52 7.49
CA TRP A 162 -6.58 12.17 6.90
C TRP A 162 -5.72 12.89 7.96
N LEU A 163 -5.70 14.22 7.93
CA LEU A 163 -4.87 15.08 8.78
C LEU A 163 -5.58 15.55 10.07
N ALA A 164 -6.85 15.21 10.27
CA ALA A 164 -7.68 15.78 11.35
C ALA A 164 -7.12 15.60 12.78
N GLN A 165 -6.41 14.50 13.04
CA GLN A 165 -5.79 14.20 14.35
C GLN A 165 -4.25 14.30 14.33
N VAL A 166 -3.69 14.75 13.20
CA VAL A 166 -2.25 14.88 13.05
C VAL A 166 -1.75 16.16 13.69
N THR A 167 -0.62 16.10 14.36
CA THR A 167 0.06 17.25 14.96
C THR A 167 1.54 17.29 14.59
N GLY A 168 2.08 18.51 14.48
CA GLY A 168 3.49 18.75 14.16
C GLY A 168 3.75 18.84 12.66
N GLU A 169 5.02 18.96 12.32
CA GLU A 169 5.49 19.14 10.95
C GLU A 169 6.37 17.97 10.52
N PHE A 170 6.38 17.68 9.22
CA PHE A 170 7.07 16.55 8.60
C PHE A 170 7.92 17.02 7.42
N ASP A 171 9.00 16.31 7.14
CA ASP A 171 9.85 16.56 5.98
C ASP A 171 9.26 15.88 4.73
N LEU A 172 8.50 14.82 4.95
CA LEU A 172 7.86 14.03 3.91
C LEU A 172 6.47 13.59 4.37
N ILE A 173 5.47 13.87 3.55
CA ILE A 173 4.12 13.31 3.65
C ILE A 173 3.90 12.43 2.42
N VAL A 174 3.46 11.21 2.63
CA VAL A 174 3.12 10.25 1.57
C VAL A 174 1.70 9.74 1.74
N SER A 175 1.07 9.33 0.64
CA SER A 175 -0.20 8.62 0.68
C SER A 175 -0.40 7.78 -0.58
N ASN A 176 -0.97 6.58 -0.41
CA ASN A 176 -1.67 5.86 -1.46
C ASN A 176 -3.17 5.85 -1.11
N PRO A 177 -3.91 6.92 -1.43
CA PRO A 177 -5.31 7.03 -1.05
C PRO A 177 -6.21 6.20 -1.95
N PRO A 178 -7.45 5.89 -1.56
CA PRO A 178 -8.45 5.36 -2.46
C PRO A 178 -8.69 6.36 -3.59
N TYR A 179 -8.59 5.90 -4.84
CA TYR A 179 -8.64 6.77 -6.03
C TYR A 179 -9.60 6.27 -7.12
N ILE A 180 -10.25 5.13 -6.94
CA ILE A 180 -11.14 4.55 -7.93
C ILE A 180 -12.45 5.33 -7.94
N ALA A 181 -12.86 5.85 -9.10
CA ALA A 181 -14.13 6.55 -9.23
C ALA A 181 -15.32 5.60 -8.99
N ALA A 182 -16.45 6.16 -8.54
CA ALA A 182 -17.60 5.35 -8.15
C ALA A 182 -18.15 4.47 -9.30
N ASP A 183 -18.11 4.97 -10.53
CA ASP A 183 -18.57 4.26 -11.72
C ASP A 183 -17.59 3.18 -12.21
N GLU A 184 -16.32 3.26 -11.81
CA GLU A 184 -15.29 2.25 -12.12
C GLU A 184 -15.37 1.02 -11.21
N MET A 185 -15.96 1.15 -10.01
CA MET A 185 -16.03 0.07 -9.00
C MET A 185 -16.64 -1.23 -9.54
N ALA A 186 -17.67 -1.13 -10.39
CA ALA A 186 -18.34 -2.31 -10.98
C ALA A 186 -17.43 -3.09 -11.94
N GLY A 187 -16.42 -2.42 -12.51
CA GLY A 187 -15.44 -3.00 -13.45
C GLY A 187 -14.28 -3.72 -12.79
N LEU A 188 -14.15 -3.64 -11.46
CA LEU A 188 -13.07 -4.29 -10.74
C LEU A 188 -13.18 -5.82 -10.81
N SER A 189 -12.03 -6.49 -10.78
CA SER A 189 -12.01 -7.95 -10.68
C SER A 189 -12.72 -8.41 -9.39
N PRO A 190 -13.40 -9.56 -9.41
CA PRO A 190 -14.06 -10.09 -8.22
C PRO A 190 -13.13 -10.25 -7.02
N ASP A 191 -11.85 -10.56 -7.26
CA ASP A 191 -10.83 -10.73 -6.22
C ASP A 191 -10.62 -9.42 -5.43
N VAL A 192 -10.69 -8.27 -6.08
CA VAL A 192 -10.55 -6.94 -5.47
C VAL A 192 -11.90 -6.47 -4.91
N ARG A 193 -12.93 -6.45 -5.77
CA ARG A 193 -14.23 -5.87 -5.43
C ARG A 193 -14.91 -6.54 -4.23
N ASP A 194 -14.80 -7.88 -4.12
CA ASP A 194 -15.56 -8.65 -3.14
C ASP A 194 -14.75 -8.99 -1.87
N TRP A 195 -13.42 -8.77 -1.90
CA TRP A 195 -12.50 -9.19 -0.84
C TRP A 195 -11.66 -8.09 -0.21
N GLU A 196 -11.45 -6.98 -0.89
CA GLU A 196 -10.70 -5.85 -0.33
C GLU A 196 -11.66 -4.79 0.23
N PRO A 197 -11.27 -4.03 1.27
CA PRO A 197 -12.18 -3.07 1.89
C PRO A 197 -12.50 -1.94 0.91
N HIS A 198 -13.78 -1.70 0.67
CA HIS A 198 -14.24 -0.65 -0.26
C HIS A 198 -13.72 0.73 0.10
N LEU A 199 -13.54 1.00 1.41
CA LEU A 199 -12.94 2.25 1.91
C LEU A 199 -11.54 2.50 1.37
N ALA A 200 -10.77 1.43 1.14
CA ALA A 200 -9.41 1.52 0.59
C ALA A 200 -9.36 1.56 -0.94
N LEU A 201 -10.49 1.32 -1.62
CA LEU A 201 -10.58 1.31 -3.08
C LEU A 201 -11.11 2.63 -3.63
N SER A 202 -12.22 3.11 -3.09
CA SER A 202 -12.93 4.26 -3.66
C SER A 202 -13.39 5.23 -2.58
N PRO A 203 -13.14 6.55 -2.78
CA PRO A 203 -13.74 7.59 -1.96
C PRO A 203 -15.16 7.95 -2.44
N GLY A 204 -15.64 7.30 -3.49
CA GLY A 204 -16.82 7.70 -4.24
C GLY A 204 -16.54 8.81 -5.26
N GLY A 205 -17.62 9.35 -5.86
CA GLY A 205 -17.52 10.48 -6.81
C GLY A 205 -16.55 10.20 -7.97
N ASP A 206 -15.70 11.16 -8.24
CA ASP A 206 -14.69 11.16 -9.29
C ASP A 206 -13.33 10.57 -8.89
N GLY A 207 -13.23 10.01 -7.68
CA GLY A 207 -11.99 9.45 -7.16
C GLY A 207 -10.95 10.47 -6.69
N LEU A 208 -11.23 11.78 -6.74
CA LEU A 208 -10.25 12.84 -6.45
C LEU A 208 -10.40 13.49 -5.06
N GLU A 209 -11.45 13.19 -4.32
CA GLU A 209 -11.74 13.85 -3.04
C GLU A 209 -10.58 13.73 -2.02
N PRO A 210 -9.90 12.59 -1.84
CA PRO A 210 -8.76 12.51 -0.93
C PRO A 210 -7.64 13.49 -1.27
N TYR A 211 -7.35 13.66 -2.56
CA TYR A 211 -6.32 14.58 -3.01
C TYR A 211 -6.67 16.03 -2.74
N ARG A 212 -7.95 16.43 -2.91
CA ARG A 212 -8.45 17.78 -2.59
C ARG A 212 -8.28 18.09 -1.10
N VAL A 213 -8.70 17.16 -0.24
CA VAL A 213 -8.56 17.30 1.22
C VAL A 213 -7.09 17.42 1.60
N MET A 214 -6.24 16.49 1.13
CA MET A 214 -4.84 16.47 1.50
C MET A 214 -4.06 17.66 0.91
N ALA A 215 -4.34 18.09 -0.33
CA ALA A 215 -3.71 19.26 -0.93
C ALA A 215 -4.02 20.54 -0.13
N ARG A 216 -5.28 20.69 0.32
CA ARG A 216 -5.71 21.84 1.14
C ARG A 216 -5.00 21.89 2.49
N ASP A 217 -4.85 20.75 3.16
CA ASP A 217 -4.48 20.70 4.58
C ASP A 217 -2.98 20.36 4.82
N ALA A 218 -2.33 19.63 3.90
CA ALA A 218 -0.97 19.14 4.10
C ALA A 218 0.08 20.24 4.25
N GLY A 219 -0.14 21.41 3.64
CA GLY A 219 0.79 22.55 3.75
C GLY A 219 1.04 23.01 5.19
N ALA A 220 0.06 22.88 6.09
CA ALA A 220 0.21 23.21 7.50
C ALA A 220 1.07 22.20 8.29
N HIS A 221 1.24 21.01 7.74
CA HIS A 221 1.97 19.89 8.37
C HIS A 221 3.32 19.59 7.71
N LEU A 222 3.73 20.38 6.72
CA LEU A 222 5.05 20.24 6.09
C LEU A 222 6.00 21.31 6.58
N THR A 223 7.25 20.92 6.79
CA THR A 223 8.35 21.90 6.94
C THR A 223 8.54 22.69 5.63
N PRO A 224 9.09 23.91 5.66
CA PRO A 224 9.48 24.61 4.44
C PRO A 224 10.39 23.75 3.56
N GLY A 225 10.08 23.62 2.27
CA GLY A 225 10.75 22.72 1.35
C GLY A 225 10.42 21.23 1.53
N GLY A 226 9.52 20.90 2.46
CA GLY A 226 9.03 19.53 2.67
C GLY A 226 8.28 18.99 1.46
N ARG A 227 8.27 17.68 1.31
CA ARG A 227 7.73 16.96 0.15
C ARG A 227 6.36 16.36 0.46
N LEU A 228 5.44 16.49 -0.49
CA LEU A 228 4.15 15.81 -0.52
C LEU A 228 4.12 14.86 -1.72
N MET A 229 3.80 13.59 -1.49
CA MET A 229 3.82 12.58 -2.55
C MET A 229 2.56 11.72 -2.48
N PHE A 230 1.90 11.59 -3.62
CA PHE A 230 0.71 10.76 -3.77
C PHE A 230 0.93 9.67 -4.81
N GLU A 231 0.52 8.44 -4.50
CA GLU A 231 0.18 7.49 -5.56
C GLU A 231 -1.13 7.93 -6.20
N ILE A 232 -1.24 7.75 -7.53
CA ILE A 232 -2.40 8.15 -8.32
C ILE A 232 -2.85 7.03 -9.27
N GLY A 233 -4.10 7.08 -9.68
CA GLY A 233 -4.57 6.36 -10.85
C GLY A 233 -3.92 6.89 -12.14
N PRO A 234 -3.74 6.05 -13.18
CA PRO A 234 -2.95 6.40 -14.36
C PRO A 234 -3.43 7.63 -15.16
N THR A 235 -4.67 8.07 -14.95
CA THR A 235 -5.30 9.18 -15.65
C THR A 235 -5.44 10.45 -14.80
N GLN A 236 -5.04 10.41 -13.52
CA GLN A 236 -5.32 11.46 -12.55
C GLN A 236 -4.23 12.52 -12.41
N ALA A 237 -3.06 12.34 -13.04
CA ALA A 237 -1.88 13.20 -12.86
C ALA A 237 -2.17 14.69 -13.08
N ALA A 238 -2.89 15.05 -14.14
CA ALA A 238 -3.20 16.44 -14.45
C ALA A 238 -4.13 17.08 -13.39
N ALA A 239 -5.16 16.35 -12.96
CA ALA A 239 -6.13 16.85 -11.97
C ALA A 239 -5.47 17.01 -10.59
N VAL A 240 -4.69 16.02 -10.14
CA VAL A 240 -3.99 16.08 -8.85
C VAL A 240 -2.93 17.19 -8.86
N SER A 241 -2.20 17.36 -9.96
CA SER A 241 -1.23 18.45 -10.09
C SER A 241 -1.89 19.84 -10.02
N ALA A 242 -3.07 19.98 -10.63
CA ALA A 242 -3.84 21.22 -10.57
C ALA A 242 -4.29 21.55 -9.12
N GLU A 243 -4.78 20.56 -8.38
CA GLU A 243 -5.14 20.72 -6.97
C GLU A 243 -3.94 21.15 -6.12
N LEU A 244 -2.80 20.50 -6.27
CA LEU A 244 -1.58 20.86 -5.55
C LEU A 244 -1.14 22.29 -5.87
N SER A 245 -1.14 22.67 -7.15
CA SER A 245 -0.79 24.04 -7.59
C SER A 245 -1.76 25.09 -7.01
N ALA A 246 -3.07 24.82 -7.01
CA ALA A 246 -4.08 25.70 -6.45
C ALA A 246 -3.89 25.94 -4.95
N HIS A 247 -3.30 25.00 -4.23
CA HIS A 247 -3.00 25.09 -2.80
C HIS A 247 -1.55 25.52 -2.50
N GLY A 248 -0.84 26.07 -3.50
CA GLY A 248 0.46 26.72 -3.31
C GLY A 248 1.64 25.79 -3.26
N PHE A 249 1.50 24.53 -3.62
CA PHE A 249 2.64 23.65 -3.82
C PHE A 249 3.39 23.99 -5.11
N GLU A 250 4.71 23.81 -5.09
CA GLU A 250 5.61 24.13 -6.19
C GLU A 250 6.36 22.89 -6.67
N ARG A 251 7.06 23.00 -7.82
CA ARG A 251 7.92 21.94 -8.35
C ARG A 251 7.18 20.61 -8.45
N ILE A 252 6.00 20.62 -9.07
CA ILE A 252 5.16 19.44 -9.22
C ILE A 252 5.77 18.55 -10.31
N GLU A 253 6.06 17.32 -9.95
CA GLU A 253 6.70 16.32 -10.80
C GLU A 253 5.87 15.04 -10.83
N ILE A 254 5.84 14.36 -11.97
CA ILE A 254 5.16 13.08 -12.15
C ILE A 254 6.21 12.00 -12.35
N ARG A 255 6.05 10.88 -11.65
CA ARG A 255 6.90 9.69 -11.80
C ARG A 255 6.06 8.53 -12.37
N PRO A 256 6.47 7.97 -13.51
CA PRO A 256 5.84 6.78 -14.05
C PRO A 256 6.27 5.52 -13.28
N ASP A 257 5.41 4.51 -13.29
CA ASP A 257 5.74 3.15 -12.87
C ASP A 257 6.62 2.42 -13.92
N LEU A 258 6.95 1.16 -13.64
CA LEU A 258 7.77 0.35 -14.53
C LEU A 258 7.11 0.04 -15.89
N ASP A 259 5.78 0.16 -15.96
CA ASP A 259 5.01 0.02 -17.22
C ASP A 259 4.90 1.35 -17.98
N GLY A 260 5.47 2.44 -17.45
CA GLY A 260 5.47 3.78 -18.06
C GLY A 260 4.17 4.54 -17.87
N ARG A 261 3.31 4.13 -16.91
CA ARG A 261 2.07 4.84 -16.57
C ARG A 261 2.33 5.83 -15.45
N ASP A 262 1.69 6.99 -15.50
CA ASP A 262 1.74 7.95 -14.39
C ASP A 262 1.32 7.27 -13.09
N ARG A 263 2.17 7.36 -12.05
CA ARG A 263 1.93 6.64 -10.80
C ARG A 263 2.12 7.49 -9.55
N VAL A 264 3.07 8.41 -9.54
CA VAL A 264 3.33 9.25 -8.37
C VAL A 264 3.35 10.70 -8.80
N VAL A 265 2.65 11.54 -8.04
CA VAL A 265 2.79 13.01 -8.10
C VAL A 265 3.58 13.43 -6.87
N LEU A 266 4.68 14.15 -7.09
CA LEU A 266 5.54 14.75 -6.07
C LEU A 266 5.41 16.26 -6.16
N ALA A 267 5.25 16.93 -5.02
CA ALA A 267 5.22 18.39 -4.93
C ALA A 267 5.97 18.86 -3.67
N TYR A 268 6.35 20.13 -3.65
CA TYR A 268 7.10 20.73 -2.55
C TYR A 268 6.33 21.89 -1.93
N LYS A 269 6.33 21.97 -0.60
CA LYS A 269 5.95 23.20 0.11
C LYS A 269 7.00 24.27 -0.22
N PRO A 270 6.61 25.51 -0.57
CA PRO A 270 7.56 26.60 -0.77
C PRO A 270 8.52 26.76 0.40
N MET A 271 9.76 27.17 0.11
CA MET A 271 10.67 27.62 1.15
C MET A 271 10.13 28.91 1.77
N ASP A 272 10.24 29.04 3.08
CA ASP A 272 9.99 30.35 3.70
C ASP A 272 10.95 31.37 3.09
N THR A 273 10.46 32.18 2.18
CA THR A 273 11.18 33.38 1.79
C THR A 273 11.17 34.27 3.01
N GLY A 274 12.21 34.16 3.84
CA GLY A 274 12.41 34.97 5.04
C GLY A 274 11.97 36.38 4.74
N ALA A 275 11.20 36.95 5.64
CA ALA A 275 10.69 38.31 5.57
C ALA A 275 11.76 39.19 4.93
N ARG A 276 11.51 39.67 3.71
CA ARG A 276 12.32 40.74 3.14
C ARG A 276 12.34 41.80 4.21
N ALA A 277 13.54 42.01 4.76
CA ALA A 277 13.80 43.06 5.71
C ALA A 277 13.09 44.32 5.21
N ARG A 278 12.09 44.77 5.98
CA ARG A 278 11.56 46.12 5.83
C ARG A 278 12.67 47.02 6.31
N GLY A 279 13.51 47.45 5.35
CA GLY A 279 14.36 48.57 5.51
C GLY A 279 13.59 49.84 5.29
#